data_28e58322df71f8b88e5f165977bbb78b
#
_entry.id   28e58322df71f8b88e5f165977bbb78b
#
_cell.length_a   1.000
_cell.length_b   1.000
_cell.length_c   1.000
_cell.angle_alpha   90.00
_cell.angle_beta   90.00
_cell.angle_gamma   90.00
#
_symmetry.space_group_name_H-M   'P 1'
#
loop_
_entity.id
_entity.type
_entity.pdbx_description
1 polymer ?
#
loop_
_entity_poly.entity_id
_entity_poly.type
_entity_poly.pdbx_seq_one_letter_code
_entity_poly.pdbx_strand_id
1 'polypeptide(L)'
;MTISFGLGTLIIKDARAPGPLYTYYMTRRDLAKLAGATALLQKQVVAADTPKYTGALDGFMDKVNGAGFDPVLFTHKLYESAALRLSFQATNRKDAEQWQRNLKAKISELLGGFPLKRPPLLSQTLEVREFPGYRREKFVFQSRTDSWVLGYLLTPKPARALNATMVCVTGHGRGVDDIVGIDEKGQDRTVKEGYAYDFAIQAVEHGMAAVAIEPMAFGCRRDAITKAHNLTASACQPAAGAALLLGQTMIGWRVYDVMRTIDWIETRPELDAHRVGCMGISGGGTCTMFAAVFEPRIRAAMVSCYLNTFRDSIMSVSHCIDNYVPGILNWAEMYDVAGLIAPRPLFVESGERDTIFPIEASRASFERVKKIYEVFGAGALTEQETFDGPHSFWGKRGLPFLARHLAV
;
A
#
# COMPACT_ATOMS: atom_id res chain seq x y z
N MET A 1 13.55 2.07 33.03
CA MET A 1 12.47 2.10 32.04
C MET A 1 11.17 2.38 32.79
N THR A 2 10.57 3.53 32.60
CA THR A 2 9.32 3.90 33.26
C THR A 2 8.25 3.96 32.17
N ILE A 3 7.19 3.15 32.34
CA ILE A 3 6.05 3.11 31.43
C ILE A 3 4.92 3.88 32.12
N SER A 4 4.40 4.91 31.46
CA SER A 4 3.22 5.62 31.94
C SER A 4 2.14 5.66 30.86
N PHE A 5 0.88 5.52 31.26
CA PHE A 5 -0.27 5.58 30.39
C PHE A 5 -1.03 6.89 30.65
N GLY A 6 -1.28 7.65 29.59
CA GLY A 6 -2.19 8.79 29.64
C GLY A 6 -3.15 8.73 28.46
N LEU A 7 -4.46 8.78 28.74
CA LEU A 7 -5.57 8.99 27.78
C LEU A 7 -5.39 8.35 26.39
N GLY A 8 -5.21 7.02 26.32
CA GLY A 8 -5.03 6.32 25.05
C GLY A 8 -3.63 6.46 24.43
N THR A 9 -2.69 6.99 25.17
CA THR A 9 -1.32 7.22 24.74
C THR A 9 -0.36 6.43 25.61
N LEU A 10 0.51 5.61 24.98
CA LEU A 10 1.59 4.90 25.65
C LEU A 10 2.85 5.77 25.61
N ILE A 11 3.37 6.15 26.77
CA ILE A 11 4.62 6.90 26.89
C ILE A 11 5.68 5.96 27.45
N ILE A 12 6.71 5.67 26.66
CA ILE A 12 7.86 4.89 27.10
C ILE A 12 9.02 5.85 27.33
N LYS A 13 9.53 5.91 28.54
CA LYS A 13 10.68 6.73 28.92
C LYS A 13 11.87 5.81 29.20
N ASP A 14 12.93 5.91 28.41
CA ASP A 14 14.21 5.31 28.75
C ASP A 14 15.01 6.34 29.59
N ALA A 15 15.33 5.96 30.83
CA ALA A 15 16.03 6.83 31.76
C ALA A 15 17.52 7.06 31.40
N ARG A 16 18.02 6.49 30.29
CA ARG A 16 19.43 6.51 29.93
C ARG A 16 19.76 7.30 28.66
N ALA A 17 18.78 7.89 27.99
CA ALA A 17 19.04 8.70 26.80
C ALA A 17 18.26 10.01 26.81
N PRO A 18 18.87 11.16 26.53
CA PRO A 18 18.18 12.41 26.32
C PRO A 18 17.60 12.42 24.90
N GLY A 19 16.29 12.17 24.78
CA GLY A 19 15.58 12.19 23.50
C GLY A 19 14.10 12.56 23.66
N PRO A 20 13.42 12.98 22.59
CA PRO A 20 12.05 13.44 22.64
C PRO A 20 11.04 12.33 22.95
N LEU A 21 9.91 12.71 23.52
CA LEU A 21 8.80 11.85 23.86
C LEU A 21 8.11 11.33 22.58
N TYR A 22 7.96 10.01 22.46
CA TYR A 22 7.19 9.40 21.38
C TYR A 22 5.75 9.17 21.81
N THR A 23 4.82 9.65 21.00
CA THR A 23 3.38 9.47 21.20
C THR A 23 2.86 8.46 20.19
N TYR A 24 2.44 7.27 20.67
CA TYR A 24 1.76 6.27 19.85
C TYR A 24 0.26 6.41 20.03
N TYR A 25 -0.45 6.57 18.91
CA TYR A 25 -1.91 6.54 18.92
C TYR A 25 -2.37 5.09 18.78
N MET A 26 -3.04 4.58 19.82
CA MET A 26 -3.66 3.25 19.79
C MET A 26 -5.15 3.37 19.54
N THR A 27 -5.70 2.51 18.70
CA THR A 27 -7.14 2.45 18.48
C THR A 27 -7.87 1.79 19.66
N ARG A 28 -9.19 2.02 19.79
CA ARG A 28 -10.03 1.33 20.79
C ARG A 28 -9.93 -0.21 20.67
N ARG A 29 -9.65 -0.75 19.51
CA ARG A 29 -9.45 -2.20 19.28
C ARG A 29 -8.11 -2.69 19.80
N ASP A 30 -7.05 -1.89 19.72
CA ASP A 30 -5.74 -2.23 20.29
C ASP A 30 -5.79 -2.25 21.80
N LEU A 31 -6.56 -1.33 22.40
CA LEU A 31 -6.89 -1.34 23.83
C LEU A 31 -7.68 -2.60 24.25
N ALA A 32 -8.61 -3.07 23.44
CA ALA A 32 -9.38 -4.29 23.72
C ALA A 32 -8.52 -5.56 23.67
N LYS A 33 -7.53 -5.63 22.78
CA LYS A 33 -6.57 -6.76 22.69
C LYS A 33 -5.56 -6.76 23.83
N LEU A 34 -5.09 -5.58 24.25
CA LEU A 34 -4.27 -5.44 25.46
C LEU A 34 -5.06 -5.82 26.71
N ALA A 35 -6.35 -5.51 26.79
CA ALA A 35 -7.20 -5.89 27.91
C ALA A 35 -7.34 -7.42 28.05
N GLY A 36 -7.33 -8.17 26.93
CA GLY A 36 -7.33 -9.65 26.95
C GLY A 36 -6.00 -10.26 27.41
N ALA A 37 -4.88 -9.61 27.14
CA ALA A 37 -3.55 -10.07 27.59
C ALA A 37 -3.24 -9.63 29.04
N THR A 38 -3.83 -8.55 29.52
CA THR A 38 -3.64 -8.03 30.89
C THR A 38 -4.53 -8.72 31.94
N ALA A 39 -5.57 -9.46 31.56
CA ALA A 39 -6.38 -10.25 32.49
C ALA A 39 -5.57 -11.32 33.24
N LEU A 40 -4.41 -11.74 32.74
CA LEU A 40 -3.46 -12.65 33.39
C LEU A 40 -2.42 -11.94 34.27
N LEU A 41 -2.30 -10.62 34.22
CA LEU A 41 -1.37 -9.82 35.01
C LEU A 41 -2.06 -8.91 36.05
N GLN A 42 -3.39 -9.00 36.16
CA GLN A 42 -4.19 -8.20 37.08
C GLN A 42 -4.30 -8.81 38.50
N LYS A 43 -3.19 -9.26 39.08
CA LYS A 43 -3.08 -9.25 40.55
C LYS A 43 -1.95 -8.29 40.92
N GLN A 44 -2.34 -7.10 41.38
CA GLN A 44 -1.52 -6.02 41.94
C GLN A 44 -0.99 -4.94 40.94
N VAL A 45 -1.88 -4.22 40.29
CA VAL A 45 -1.63 -2.79 40.02
C VAL A 45 -2.83 -2.04 40.61
N VAL A 46 -2.61 -1.36 41.72
CA VAL A 46 -3.53 -0.34 42.21
C VAL A 46 -3.68 0.67 41.07
N ALA A 47 -4.88 0.80 40.55
CA ALA A 47 -5.22 1.81 39.57
C ALA A 47 -4.92 3.18 40.19
N ALA A 48 -3.82 3.79 39.82
CA ALA A 48 -3.66 5.21 40.04
C ALA A 48 -4.82 5.89 39.28
N ASP A 49 -5.59 6.71 39.98
CA ASP A 49 -6.65 7.54 39.40
C ASP A 49 -6.04 8.39 38.26
N THR A 50 -6.09 7.85 37.05
CA THR A 50 -5.81 8.66 35.87
C THR A 50 -6.94 9.67 35.79
N PRO A 51 -6.67 10.98 35.79
CA PRO A 51 -7.71 11.99 35.73
C PRO A 51 -8.53 11.71 34.45
N LYS A 52 -9.79 11.34 34.65
CA LYS A 52 -10.74 11.15 33.57
C LYS A 52 -10.90 12.49 32.87
N TYR A 53 -10.71 12.51 31.52
CA TYR A 53 -11.00 13.74 30.80
C TYR A 53 -12.47 14.12 31.04
N THR A 54 -12.63 15.24 31.71
CA THR A 54 -13.94 15.90 31.90
C THR A 54 -14.10 16.84 30.71
N GLY A 55 -14.74 16.37 29.64
CA GLY A 55 -15.04 17.19 28.49
C GLY A 55 -16.03 18.29 28.78
N ALA A 56 -16.08 19.33 27.97
CA ALA A 56 -17.03 20.44 28.13
C ALA A 56 -18.51 20.00 28.19
N LEU A 57 -18.82 18.79 27.72
CA LEU A 57 -20.15 18.19 27.73
C LEU A 57 -20.41 17.29 28.94
N ASP A 58 -19.44 17.05 29.81
CA ASP A 58 -19.63 16.22 31.00
C ASP A 58 -20.69 16.86 31.91
N GLY A 59 -21.67 16.05 32.31
CA GLY A 59 -22.85 16.53 33.04
C GLY A 59 -23.97 17.12 32.18
N PHE A 60 -23.80 17.15 30.81
CA PHE A 60 -24.80 17.62 29.87
C PHE A 60 -25.16 16.59 28.80
N MET A 61 -24.67 15.36 28.92
CA MET A 61 -24.85 14.32 27.90
C MET A 61 -26.31 13.87 27.73
N ASP A 62 -27.14 14.07 28.74
CA ASP A 62 -28.60 13.87 28.71
C ASP A 62 -29.35 14.95 27.90
N LYS A 63 -28.73 16.10 27.72
CA LYS A 63 -29.31 17.27 27.03
C LYS A 63 -28.89 17.40 25.58
N VAL A 64 -27.91 16.62 25.14
CA VAL A 64 -27.33 16.71 23.79
C VAL A 64 -27.19 15.33 23.14
N ASN A 65 -27.29 15.27 21.82
CA ASN A 65 -26.93 14.05 21.09
C ASN A 65 -25.40 13.95 20.97
N GLY A 66 -24.77 13.20 21.88
CA GLY A 66 -23.31 13.02 21.92
C GLY A 66 -22.72 12.50 20.61
N ALA A 67 -23.45 11.70 19.83
CA ALA A 67 -22.99 11.22 18.53
C ALA A 67 -22.80 12.35 17.50
N GLY A 68 -23.47 13.49 17.69
CA GLY A 68 -23.30 14.67 16.82
C GLY A 68 -21.95 15.38 17.01
N PHE A 69 -21.18 15.04 18.02
CA PHE A 69 -19.85 15.60 18.28
C PHE A 69 -18.71 14.66 17.87
N ASP A 70 -19.03 13.49 17.30
CA ASP A 70 -18.03 12.57 16.76
C ASP A 70 -17.78 12.88 15.27
N PRO A 71 -16.59 13.41 14.90
CA PRO A 71 -16.29 13.76 13.51
C PRO A 71 -16.18 12.53 12.61
N VAL A 72 -15.83 11.36 13.12
CA VAL A 72 -15.74 10.13 12.33
C VAL A 72 -17.14 9.66 11.98
N LEU A 73 -18.06 9.61 12.94
CA LEU A 73 -19.48 9.30 12.67
C LEU A 73 -20.12 10.31 11.70
N PHE A 74 -19.72 11.57 11.77
CA PHE A 74 -20.18 12.58 10.81
C PHE A 74 -19.68 12.26 9.38
N THR A 75 -18.41 11.89 9.20
CA THR A 75 -17.90 11.52 7.87
C THR A 75 -18.60 10.27 7.31
N HIS A 76 -18.95 9.28 8.14
CA HIS A 76 -19.73 8.12 7.71
C HIS A 76 -21.13 8.52 7.21
N LYS A 77 -21.80 9.47 7.87
CA LYS A 77 -23.10 10.01 7.39
C LYS A 77 -22.95 10.74 6.06
N LEU A 78 -21.87 11.48 5.86
CA LEU A 78 -21.56 12.11 4.57
C LEU A 78 -21.36 11.05 3.48
N TYR A 79 -20.65 9.95 3.79
CA TYR A 79 -20.49 8.83 2.85
C TYR A 79 -21.84 8.19 2.46
N GLU A 80 -22.75 7.96 3.40
CA GLU A 80 -24.08 7.40 3.14
C GLU A 80 -24.88 8.26 2.13
N SER A 81 -24.66 9.56 2.10
CA SER A 81 -25.27 10.49 1.16
C SER A 81 -24.45 10.71 -0.12
N ALA A 82 -23.28 10.10 -0.23
CA ALA A 82 -22.40 10.25 -1.39
C ALA A 82 -23.00 9.57 -2.64
N ALA A 83 -23.03 10.29 -3.74
CA ALA A 83 -23.69 9.80 -4.95
C ALA A 83 -22.89 8.75 -5.74
N LEU A 84 -21.59 8.61 -5.50
CA LEU A 84 -20.65 7.75 -6.26
C LEU A 84 -20.94 7.82 -7.79
N ARG A 85 -20.91 9.05 -8.33
CA ARG A 85 -21.43 9.41 -9.66
C ARG A 85 -20.88 8.62 -10.84
N LEU A 86 -19.73 7.95 -10.66
CA LEU A 86 -19.10 7.06 -11.63
C LEU A 86 -18.93 5.64 -11.10
N SER A 87 -19.74 5.21 -10.12
CA SER A 87 -19.82 3.80 -9.76
C SER A 87 -20.31 2.97 -10.93
N PHE A 88 -19.76 1.76 -11.07
CA PHE A 88 -20.03 0.88 -12.22
C PHE A 88 -21.50 0.45 -12.31
N GLN A 89 -22.14 0.72 -13.46
CA GLN A 89 -23.51 0.36 -13.74
C GLN A 89 -23.69 -0.27 -15.14
N ALA A 90 -22.60 -0.42 -15.89
CA ALA A 90 -22.68 -0.92 -17.26
C ALA A 90 -23.09 -2.40 -17.30
N THR A 91 -23.91 -2.76 -18.26
CA THR A 91 -24.37 -4.14 -18.51
C THR A 91 -23.81 -4.73 -19.81
N ASN A 92 -23.09 -3.93 -20.58
CA ASN A 92 -22.45 -4.34 -21.81
C ASN A 92 -21.06 -3.71 -21.96
N ARG A 93 -20.24 -4.30 -22.82
CA ARG A 93 -18.85 -3.91 -23.01
C ARG A 93 -18.67 -2.46 -23.46
N LYS A 94 -19.51 -1.99 -24.38
CA LYS A 94 -19.39 -0.63 -24.94
C LYS A 94 -19.57 0.43 -23.84
N ASP A 95 -20.58 0.26 -23.00
CA ASP A 95 -20.86 1.18 -21.89
C ASP A 95 -19.77 1.04 -20.80
N ALA A 96 -19.28 -0.17 -20.54
CA ALA A 96 -18.17 -0.41 -19.63
C ALA A 96 -16.88 0.29 -20.08
N GLU A 97 -16.54 0.25 -21.38
CA GLU A 97 -15.40 0.96 -21.93
C GLU A 97 -15.56 2.51 -21.83
N GLN A 98 -16.79 3.01 -22.03
CA GLN A 98 -17.06 4.44 -21.81
C GLN A 98 -16.92 4.82 -20.33
N TRP A 99 -17.45 3.99 -19.44
CA TRP A 99 -17.29 4.17 -18.00
C TRP A 99 -15.79 4.19 -17.60
N GLN A 100 -14.98 3.24 -18.10
CA GLN A 100 -13.53 3.22 -17.84
C GLN A 100 -12.86 4.53 -18.25
N ARG A 101 -13.16 5.03 -19.46
CA ARG A 101 -12.58 6.31 -19.91
C ARG A 101 -12.95 7.46 -18.97
N ASN A 102 -14.23 7.55 -18.59
CA ASN A 102 -14.73 8.63 -17.74
C ASN A 102 -14.13 8.57 -16.33
N LEU A 103 -14.17 7.39 -15.70
CA LEU A 103 -13.64 7.23 -14.34
C LEU A 103 -12.12 7.38 -14.32
N LYS A 104 -11.41 6.80 -15.28
CA LYS A 104 -9.95 6.94 -15.39
C LYS A 104 -9.52 8.42 -15.53
N ALA A 105 -10.23 9.18 -16.37
CA ALA A 105 -9.96 10.62 -16.51
C ALA A 105 -10.19 11.36 -15.18
N LYS A 106 -11.28 11.06 -14.48
CA LYS A 106 -11.60 11.67 -13.19
C LYS A 106 -10.58 11.30 -12.11
N ILE A 107 -10.20 10.03 -11.99
CA ILE A 107 -9.18 9.61 -11.03
C ILE A 107 -7.83 10.28 -11.34
N SER A 108 -7.44 10.39 -12.62
CA SER A 108 -6.22 11.12 -12.99
C SER A 108 -6.24 12.56 -12.51
N GLU A 109 -7.36 13.27 -12.69
CA GLU A 109 -7.57 14.63 -12.18
C GLU A 109 -7.42 14.68 -10.65
N LEU A 110 -8.09 13.78 -9.93
CA LEU A 110 -8.06 13.73 -8.45
C LEU A 110 -6.66 13.38 -7.89
N LEU A 111 -5.85 12.65 -8.63
CA LEU A 111 -4.46 12.36 -8.27
C LEU A 111 -3.52 13.55 -8.48
N GLY A 112 -3.98 14.61 -9.16
CA GLY A 112 -3.19 15.78 -9.56
C GLY A 112 -2.53 15.66 -10.94
N GLY A 113 -2.96 14.66 -11.74
CA GLY A 113 -2.41 14.39 -13.07
C GLY A 113 -1.02 13.77 -13.05
N PHE A 114 -0.47 13.57 -14.24
CA PHE A 114 0.90 13.06 -14.43
C PHE A 114 1.70 13.98 -15.32
N PRO A 115 3.02 14.15 -15.07
CA PRO A 115 3.87 14.97 -15.92
C PRO A 115 3.88 14.48 -17.37
N LEU A 116 3.58 15.37 -18.31
CA LEU A 116 3.62 15.08 -19.74
C LEU A 116 5.06 14.90 -20.25
N LYS A 117 5.97 15.72 -19.73
CA LYS A 117 7.40 15.66 -20.08
C LYS A 117 8.12 14.75 -19.10
N ARG A 118 8.74 13.70 -19.63
CA ARG A 118 9.57 12.76 -18.87
C ARG A 118 11.04 13.20 -18.93
N PRO A 119 11.67 13.52 -17.79
CA PRO A 119 13.10 13.85 -17.78
C PRO A 119 13.95 12.59 -18.09
N PRO A 120 15.21 12.75 -18.51
CA PRO A 120 16.15 11.63 -18.63
C PRO A 120 16.23 10.84 -17.34
N LEU A 121 16.35 9.52 -17.44
CA LEU A 121 16.42 8.63 -16.26
C LEU A 121 17.70 8.79 -15.47
N LEU A 122 18.82 9.15 -16.11
CA LEU A 122 20.15 9.32 -15.49
C LEU A 122 20.50 8.13 -14.57
N SER A 123 20.14 6.91 -15.00
CA SER A 123 20.28 5.72 -14.16
C SER A 123 21.74 5.37 -13.86
N GLN A 124 21.97 4.86 -12.65
CA GLN A 124 23.28 4.44 -12.18
C GLN A 124 23.16 3.14 -11.41
N THR A 125 24.02 2.17 -11.72
CA THR A 125 24.22 0.97 -10.89
C THR A 125 25.15 1.34 -9.74
N LEU A 126 24.75 1.07 -8.50
CA LEU A 126 25.51 1.38 -7.30
C LEU A 126 26.28 0.17 -6.77
N GLU A 127 25.68 -1.02 -6.85
CA GLU A 127 26.25 -2.26 -6.32
C GLU A 127 25.71 -3.47 -7.08
N VAL A 128 26.52 -4.51 -7.20
CA VAL A 128 26.09 -5.82 -7.72
C VAL A 128 26.54 -6.90 -6.74
N ARG A 129 25.62 -7.77 -6.36
CA ARG A 129 25.90 -8.93 -5.49
C ARG A 129 25.34 -10.21 -6.09
N GLU A 130 26.10 -11.29 -5.92
CA GLU A 130 25.75 -12.61 -6.43
C GLU A 130 25.25 -13.51 -5.31
N PHE A 131 24.11 -14.16 -5.55
CA PHE A 131 23.50 -15.15 -4.68
C PHE A 131 23.34 -16.48 -5.41
N PRO A 132 23.16 -17.60 -4.71
CA PRO A 132 23.02 -18.91 -5.37
C PRO A 132 21.88 -18.96 -6.40
N GLY A 133 20.72 -18.34 -6.10
CA GLY A 133 19.53 -18.38 -6.96
C GLY A 133 19.32 -17.14 -7.82
N TYR A 134 20.03 -16.05 -7.58
CA TYR A 134 19.84 -14.79 -8.29
C TYR A 134 21.05 -13.86 -8.20
N ARG A 135 21.09 -12.85 -9.07
CA ARG A 135 21.97 -11.68 -9.00
C ARG A 135 21.14 -10.49 -8.53
N ARG A 136 21.62 -9.73 -7.56
CA ARG A 136 20.98 -8.50 -7.08
C ARG A 136 21.81 -7.29 -7.46
N GLU A 137 21.21 -6.37 -8.19
CA GLU A 137 21.80 -5.09 -8.56
C GLU A 137 21.07 -3.96 -7.83
N LYS A 138 21.77 -3.13 -7.08
CA LYS A 138 21.26 -1.90 -6.50
C LYS A 138 21.45 -0.77 -7.52
N PHE A 139 20.41 -0.02 -7.81
CA PHE A 139 20.45 1.07 -8.78
C PHE A 139 19.65 2.27 -8.31
N VAL A 140 19.91 3.41 -8.96
CA VAL A 140 19.08 4.63 -8.83
C VAL A 140 18.74 5.16 -10.20
N PHE A 141 17.61 5.85 -10.30
CA PHE A 141 17.25 6.65 -11.48
C PHE A 141 16.44 7.88 -11.10
N GLN A 142 16.44 8.87 -11.98
CA GLN A 142 15.64 10.08 -11.82
C GLN A 142 14.24 9.86 -12.40
N SER A 143 13.20 9.88 -11.56
CA SER A 143 11.81 9.77 -12.00
C SER A 143 11.23 11.13 -12.44
N ARG A 144 11.53 12.17 -11.68
CA ARG A 144 11.21 13.58 -11.96
C ARG A 144 12.47 14.42 -11.83
N THR A 145 12.47 15.62 -12.37
CA THR A 145 13.53 16.58 -12.04
C THR A 145 13.65 16.70 -10.52
N ASP A 146 14.86 16.53 -10.01
CA ASP A 146 15.21 16.58 -8.58
C ASP A 146 14.55 15.51 -7.68
N SER A 147 13.97 14.44 -8.28
CA SER A 147 13.42 13.33 -7.53
C SER A 147 13.96 11.98 -8.04
N TRP A 148 14.63 11.27 -7.14
CA TRP A 148 15.32 10.01 -7.42
C TRP A 148 14.58 8.82 -6.80
N VAL A 149 14.64 7.68 -7.48
CA VAL A 149 14.16 6.38 -7.02
C VAL A 149 15.37 5.48 -6.81
N LEU A 150 15.45 4.86 -5.63
CA LEU A 150 16.33 3.72 -5.38
C LEU A 150 15.56 2.44 -5.72
N GLY A 151 16.24 1.48 -6.33
CA GLY A 151 15.69 0.16 -6.58
C GLY A 151 16.72 -0.95 -6.53
N TYR A 152 16.21 -2.17 -6.52
CA TYR A 152 16.97 -3.40 -6.68
C TYR A 152 16.40 -4.20 -7.85
N LEU A 153 17.27 -4.62 -8.76
CA LEU A 153 16.97 -5.62 -9.76
C LEU A 153 17.49 -6.98 -9.29
N LEU A 154 16.59 -7.94 -9.15
CA LEU A 154 16.91 -9.34 -8.87
C LEU A 154 16.67 -10.14 -10.16
N THR A 155 17.76 -10.69 -10.73
CA THR A 155 17.70 -11.50 -11.94
C THR A 155 17.89 -12.98 -11.58
N PRO A 156 16.97 -13.89 -11.94
CA PRO A 156 17.08 -15.29 -11.59
C PRO A 156 18.31 -15.96 -12.25
N LYS A 157 18.76 -17.03 -11.64
CA LYS A 157 19.80 -17.94 -12.18
C LYS A 157 19.22 -19.34 -12.38
N PRO A 158 19.56 -20.04 -13.47
CA PRO A 158 20.38 -19.56 -14.59
C PRO A 158 19.73 -18.39 -15.32
N ALA A 159 20.56 -17.48 -15.84
CA ALA A 159 20.07 -16.32 -16.59
C ALA A 159 19.33 -16.77 -17.85
N ARG A 160 18.16 -16.17 -18.10
CA ARG A 160 17.43 -16.30 -19.37
C ARG A 160 17.83 -15.15 -20.30
N ALA A 161 17.73 -15.38 -21.59
CA ALA A 161 18.02 -14.34 -22.59
C ALA A 161 17.09 -13.11 -22.40
N LEU A 162 15.86 -13.34 -21.99
CA LEU A 162 14.87 -12.29 -21.76
C LEU A 162 13.92 -12.71 -20.62
N ASN A 163 13.88 -11.93 -19.53
CA ASN A 163 13.10 -12.26 -18.33
C ASN A 163 11.79 -11.48 -18.28
N ALA A 164 10.68 -12.16 -18.07
CA ALA A 164 9.46 -11.52 -17.61
C ALA A 164 9.74 -10.80 -16.28
N THR A 165 9.21 -9.61 -16.12
CA THR A 165 9.65 -8.69 -15.04
C THR A 165 8.51 -8.32 -14.12
N MET A 166 8.73 -8.43 -12.81
CA MET A 166 7.79 -8.03 -11.78
C MET A 166 8.25 -6.74 -11.11
N VAL A 167 7.50 -5.67 -11.24
CA VAL A 167 7.68 -4.47 -10.42
C VAL A 167 7.12 -4.75 -9.03
N CYS A 168 7.95 -4.63 -8.01
CA CYS A 168 7.62 -4.93 -6.63
C CYS A 168 7.60 -3.64 -5.80
N VAL A 169 6.44 -3.33 -5.20
CA VAL A 169 6.24 -2.11 -4.41
C VAL A 169 5.94 -2.48 -2.96
N THR A 170 6.84 -2.13 -2.05
CA THR A 170 6.67 -2.42 -0.62
C THR A 170 5.56 -1.59 0.01
N GLY A 171 4.96 -2.12 1.08
CA GLY A 171 4.08 -1.36 1.99
C GLY A 171 4.87 -0.59 3.05
N HIS A 172 4.13 -0.06 4.05
CA HIS A 172 4.75 0.66 5.17
C HIS A 172 5.71 -0.22 5.96
N GLY A 173 6.89 0.30 6.26
CA GLY A 173 7.95 -0.41 6.94
C GLY A 173 9.27 0.33 6.81
N ARG A 174 10.37 -0.40 6.78
CA ARG A 174 11.71 0.17 6.59
C ARG A 174 11.97 0.64 5.15
N GLY A 175 11.16 0.16 4.19
CA GLY A 175 11.29 0.47 2.77
C GLY A 175 11.57 -0.76 1.91
N VAL A 176 12.21 -0.56 0.76
CA VAL A 176 12.48 -1.62 -0.22
C VAL A 176 13.34 -2.77 0.32
N ASP A 177 14.14 -2.53 1.34
CA ASP A 177 14.95 -3.54 2.00
C ASP A 177 14.11 -4.69 2.59
N ASP A 178 12.86 -4.40 3.02
CA ASP A 178 11.94 -5.38 3.58
C ASP A 178 11.48 -6.45 2.59
N ILE A 179 11.67 -6.23 1.30
CA ILE A 179 11.20 -7.16 0.24
C ILE A 179 12.33 -7.79 -0.57
N VAL A 180 13.58 -7.41 -0.31
CA VAL A 180 14.76 -7.91 -1.03
C VAL A 180 15.76 -8.65 -0.13
N GLY A 181 15.34 -9.03 1.08
CA GLY A 181 16.13 -9.82 2.00
C GLY A 181 17.27 -9.06 2.68
N ILE A 182 17.04 -7.79 3.06
CA ILE A 182 18.02 -6.97 3.80
C ILE A 182 17.49 -6.69 5.20
N ASP A 183 18.30 -6.94 6.22
CA ASP A 183 17.94 -6.72 7.62
C ASP A 183 18.10 -5.25 8.07
N GLU A 184 17.82 -4.98 9.35
CA GLU A 184 17.91 -3.64 9.94
C GLU A 184 19.36 -3.10 10.01
N LYS A 185 20.35 -3.97 9.89
CA LYS A 185 21.77 -3.62 9.87
C LYS A 185 22.31 -3.43 8.45
N GLY A 186 21.45 -3.56 7.44
CA GLY A 186 21.83 -3.51 6.04
C GLY A 186 22.54 -4.78 5.55
N GLN A 187 22.39 -5.89 6.26
CA GLN A 187 22.98 -7.17 5.91
C GLN A 187 21.96 -8.10 5.26
N ASP A 188 22.43 -9.05 4.46
CA ASP A 188 21.57 -10.01 3.81
C ASP A 188 20.98 -11.00 4.82
N ARG A 189 19.65 -11.16 4.78
CA ARG A 189 18.92 -12.16 5.55
C ARG A 189 19.05 -13.53 4.90
N THR A 190 19.06 -14.56 5.73
CA THR A 190 19.05 -15.95 5.31
C THR A 190 17.67 -16.59 5.41
N VAL A 191 16.73 -15.92 6.11
CA VAL A 191 15.37 -16.40 6.35
C VAL A 191 14.39 -15.31 5.96
N LYS A 192 13.32 -15.69 5.25
CA LYS A 192 12.22 -14.77 4.91
C LYS A 192 11.44 -14.44 6.18
N GLU A 193 11.28 -13.16 6.45
CA GLU A 193 10.61 -12.68 7.66
C GLU A 193 9.87 -11.35 7.45
N GLY A 194 9.20 -10.89 8.53
CA GLY A 194 8.38 -9.70 8.48
C GLY A 194 7.08 -9.91 7.71
N TYR A 195 6.22 -8.92 7.69
CA TYR A 195 4.91 -9.03 7.04
C TYR A 195 5.00 -9.13 5.50
N ALA A 196 6.09 -8.66 4.91
CA ALA A 196 6.33 -8.66 3.47
C ALA A 196 6.97 -9.96 2.95
N TYR A 197 7.57 -10.78 3.82
CA TYR A 197 8.17 -12.08 3.48
C TYR A 197 9.10 -12.06 2.25
N ASP A 198 9.87 -11.00 2.07
CA ASP A 198 10.84 -10.85 0.96
C ASP A 198 10.24 -11.17 -0.41
N PHE A 199 9.04 -10.68 -0.71
CA PHE A 199 8.26 -11.12 -1.87
C PHE A 199 8.94 -10.82 -3.22
N ALA A 200 9.89 -9.91 -3.31
CA ALA A 200 10.69 -9.73 -4.52
C ALA A 200 11.61 -10.94 -4.78
N ILE A 201 12.15 -11.56 -3.72
CA ILE A 201 12.90 -12.82 -3.84
C ILE A 201 11.96 -13.96 -4.26
N GLN A 202 10.74 -14.01 -3.70
CA GLN A 202 9.75 -15.01 -4.09
C GLN A 202 9.36 -14.90 -5.57
N ALA A 203 9.29 -13.69 -6.14
CA ALA A 203 9.07 -13.53 -7.59
C ALA A 203 10.18 -14.19 -8.41
N VAL A 204 11.43 -14.03 -7.96
CA VAL A 204 12.59 -14.67 -8.61
C VAL A 204 12.53 -16.21 -8.51
N GLU A 205 12.12 -16.73 -7.37
CA GLU A 205 11.92 -18.17 -7.16
C GLU A 205 10.83 -18.75 -8.10
N HIS A 206 9.90 -17.90 -8.57
CA HIS A 206 8.91 -18.23 -9.60
C HIS A 206 9.39 -17.90 -11.04
N GLY A 207 10.68 -17.63 -11.24
CA GLY A 207 11.31 -17.47 -12.55
C GLY A 207 11.12 -16.09 -13.19
N MET A 208 10.61 -15.10 -12.47
CA MET A 208 10.50 -13.71 -12.92
C MET A 208 11.72 -12.90 -12.46
N ALA A 209 12.19 -11.95 -13.26
CA ALA A 209 13.04 -10.90 -12.71
C ALA A 209 12.19 -9.98 -11.83
N ALA A 210 12.75 -9.49 -10.72
CA ALA A 210 12.06 -8.57 -9.82
C ALA A 210 12.75 -7.20 -9.81
N VAL A 211 12.00 -6.15 -10.06
CA VAL A 211 12.42 -4.76 -9.94
C VAL A 211 11.72 -4.16 -8.72
N ALA A 212 12.38 -4.21 -7.58
CA ALA A 212 11.88 -3.67 -6.33
C ALA A 212 12.28 -2.21 -6.20
N ILE A 213 11.32 -1.31 -5.99
CA ILE A 213 11.57 0.14 -5.88
C ILE A 213 11.21 0.68 -4.51
N GLU A 214 11.95 1.71 -4.08
CA GLU A 214 11.68 2.45 -2.86
C GLU A 214 10.54 3.44 -3.07
N PRO A 215 9.36 3.27 -2.46
CA PRO A 215 8.29 4.25 -2.56
C PRO A 215 8.68 5.59 -1.95
N MET A 216 8.14 6.68 -2.51
CA MET A 216 8.34 8.02 -1.93
C MET A 216 7.86 8.05 -0.48
N ALA A 217 8.62 8.72 0.39
CA ALA A 217 8.44 8.80 1.83
C ALA A 217 8.73 7.50 2.62
N PHE A 218 9.31 6.46 1.98
CA PHE A 218 9.80 5.26 2.65
C PHE A 218 11.33 5.19 2.58
N GLY A 219 11.92 4.37 3.45
CA GLY A 219 13.33 4.06 3.46
C GLY A 219 14.25 5.27 3.28
N CYS A 220 15.09 5.23 2.27
CA CYS A 220 16.01 6.34 1.96
C CYS A 220 15.31 7.59 1.37
N ARG A 221 14.06 7.50 0.96
CA ARG A 221 13.27 8.61 0.40
C ARG A 221 12.41 9.36 1.43
N ARG A 222 12.61 9.08 2.73
CA ARG A 222 12.02 9.86 3.83
C ARG A 222 12.66 11.24 3.93
N ASP A 223 11.96 12.19 4.52
CA ASP A 223 12.53 13.49 4.85
C ASP A 223 13.68 13.38 5.85
N ALA A 224 14.54 14.42 5.89
CA ALA A 224 15.76 14.41 6.69
C ALA A 224 15.49 14.31 8.20
N ILE A 225 14.41 14.92 8.69
CA ILE A 225 14.06 14.93 10.12
C ILE A 225 13.65 13.51 10.54
N THR A 226 12.76 12.87 9.79
CA THR A 226 12.33 11.51 10.10
C THR A 226 13.48 10.51 10.01
N LYS A 227 14.37 10.63 9.01
CA LYS A 227 15.57 9.79 8.92
C LYS A 227 16.50 9.93 10.11
N ALA A 228 16.64 11.14 10.66
CA ALA A 228 17.51 11.39 11.80
C ALA A 228 16.96 10.79 13.12
N HIS A 229 15.65 10.62 13.25
CA HIS A 229 15.02 10.23 14.51
C HIS A 229 14.44 8.83 14.54
N ASN A 230 14.12 8.24 13.38
CA ASN A 230 13.50 6.92 13.31
C ASN A 230 13.84 6.18 12.01
N LEU A 231 14.53 5.07 12.11
CA LEU A 231 14.94 4.24 10.97
C LEU A 231 13.81 3.33 10.44
N THR A 232 12.72 3.14 11.19
CA THR A 232 11.69 2.13 10.85
C THR A 232 10.34 2.69 10.45
N ALA A 233 10.05 3.98 10.73
CA ALA A 233 8.75 4.58 10.40
C ALA A 233 8.71 5.13 8.98
N SER A 234 7.55 5.02 8.34
CA SER A 234 7.26 5.79 7.13
C SER A 234 7.06 7.29 7.47
N ALA A 235 7.45 8.18 6.56
CA ALA A 235 7.38 9.63 6.74
C ALA A 235 6.39 10.29 5.79
N CYS A 236 5.22 9.67 5.58
CA CYS A 236 4.26 10.15 4.59
C CYS A 236 3.66 11.52 4.94
N GLN A 237 3.39 11.78 6.24
CA GLN A 237 2.61 12.93 6.68
C GLN A 237 3.11 14.28 6.13
N PRO A 238 4.38 14.68 6.25
CA PRO A 238 4.82 15.98 5.76
C PRO A 238 4.67 16.12 4.25
N ALA A 239 5.14 15.11 3.50
CA ALA A 239 5.15 15.17 2.04
C ALA A 239 3.75 15.02 1.43
N ALA A 240 2.93 14.10 1.97
CA ALA A 240 1.56 13.90 1.50
C ALA A 240 0.66 15.09 1.82
N GLY A 241 0.80 15.69 3.03
CA GLY A 241 0.08 16.90 3.38
C GLY A 241 0.42 18.08 2.44
N ALA A 242 1.72 18.25 2.14
CA ALA A 242 2.16 19.27 1.17
C ALA A 242 1.63 18.97 -0.24
N ALA A 243 1.60 17.69 -0.66
CA ALA A 243 1.03 17.32 -1.96
C ALA A 243 -0.44 17.75 -2.09
N LEU A 244 -1.24 17.52 -1.05
CA LEU A 244 -2.66 17.93 -1.04
C LEU A 244 -2.83 19.43 -1.20
N LEU A 245 -1.98 20.25 -0.56
CA LEU A 245 -1.98 21.72 -0.73
C LEU A 245 -1.61 22.15 -2.16
N LEU A 246 -0.86 21.34 -2.89
CA LEU A 246 -0.47 21.57 -4.27
C LEU A 246 -1.45 20.94 -5.29
N GLY A 247 -2.59 20.40 -4.83
CA GLY A 247 -3.56 19.73 -5.69
C GLY A 247 -3.05 18.39 -6.23
N GLN A 248 -2.11 17.74 -5.54
CA GLN A 248 -1.51 16.47 -5.91
C GLN A 248 -1.70 15.43 -4.78
N THR A 249 -1.34 14.19 -5.03
CA THR A 249 -1.43 13.13 -4.02
C THR A 249 -0.15 12.31 -3.98
N MET A 250 0.14 11.73 -2.81
CA MET A 250 1.25 10.77 -2.67
C MET A 250 1.06 9.55 -3.58
N ILE A 251 -0.18 9.09 -3.75
CA ILE A 251 -0.52 7.99 -4.68
C ILE A 251 -0.11 8.36 -6.10
N GLY A 252 -0.51 9.56 -6.59
CA GLY A 252 -0.14 10.03 -7.92
C GLY A 252 1.37 10.10 -8.13
N TRP A 253 2.11 10.49 -7.12
CA TRP A 253 3.58 10.53 -7.19
C TRP A 253 4.19 9.14 -7.28
N ARG A 254 3.74 8.18 -6.48
CA ARG A 254 4.23 6.79 -6.49
C ARG A 254 3.84 6.05 -7.77
N VAL A 255 2.63 6.28 -8.27
CA VAL A 255 2.18 5.74 -9.57
C VAL A 255 3.10 6.21 -10.70
N TYR A 256 3.45 7.48 -10.70
CA TYR A 256 4.38 7.99 -11.69
C TYR A 256 5.79 7.37 -11.54
N ASP A 257 6.26 7.11 -10.32
CA ASP A 257 7.53 6.41 -10.11
C ASP A 257 7.48 4.98 -10.68
N VAL A 258 6.34 4.27 -10.58
CA VAL A 258 6.16 2.96 -11.25
C VAL A 258 6.19 3.12 -12.77
N MET A 259 5.54 4.13 -13.35
CA MET A 259 5.60 4.40 -14.79
C MET A 259 7.05 4.60 -15.25
N ARG A 260 7.83 5.38 -14.49
CA ARG A 260 9.24 5.65 -14.76
C ARG A 260 10.13 4.41 -14.53
N THR A 261 9.74 3.54 -13.62
CA THR A 261 10.41 2.24 -13.43
C THR A 261 10.24 1.36 -14.68
N ILE A 262 9.07 1.39 -15.32
CA ILE A 262 8.86 0.65 -16.58
C ILE A 262 9.64 1.30 -17.72
N ASP A 263 9.76 2.63 -17.78
CA ASP A 263 10.68 3.28 -18.74
C ASP A 263 12.14 2.84 -18.49
N TRP A 264 12.55 2.64 -17.25
CA TRP A 264 13.87 2.11 -16.91
C TRP A 264 14.01 0.63 -17.35
N ILE A 265 12.98 -0.20 -17.15
CA ILE A 265 12.96 -1.60 -17.63
C ILE A 265 13.17 -1.66 -19.13
N GLU A 266 12.58 -0.76 -19.92
CA GLU A 266 12.75 -0.67 -21.37
C GLU A 266 14.21 -0.39 -21.79
N THR A 267 15.04 0.14 -20.90
CA THR A 267 16.47 0.37 -21.18
C THR A 267 17.36 -0.86 -20.90
N ARG A 268 16.79 -1.92 -20.33
CA ARG A 268 17.52 -3.11 -19.87
C ARG A 268 17.35 -4.28 -20.82
N PRO A 269 18.42 -4.68 -21.55
CA PRO A 269 18.31 -5.71 -22.60
C PRO A 269 17.98 -7.11 -22.06
N GLU A 270 18.23 -7.39 -20.78
CA GLU A 270 17.92 -8.66 -20.13
C GLU A 270 16.46 -8.76 -19.63
N LEU A 271 15.68 -7.67 -19.69
CA LEU A 271 14.31 -7.60 -19.21
C LEU A 271 13.31 -7.49 -20.37
N ASP A 272 12.20 -8.22 -20.27
CA ASP A 272 11.13 -8.15 -21.26
C ASP A 272 10.10 -7.07 -20.87
N ALA A 273 10.19 -5.93 -21.52
CA ALA A 273 9.24 -4.82 -21.33
C ALA A 273 7.81 -5.11 -21.82
N HIS A 274 7.58 -6.18 -22.57
CA HIS A 274 6.25 -6.63 -23.00
C HIS A 274 5.61 -7.60 -22.01
N ARG A 275 6.38 -8.14 -21.07
CA ARG A 275 5.93 -9.06 -20.03
C ARG A 275 6.20 -8.49 -18.63
N VAL A 276 5.63 -7.31 -18.35
CA VAL A 276 5.76 -6.62 -17.08
C VAL A 276 4.53 -6.84 -16.22
N GLY A 277 4.72 -7.32 -14.99
CA GLY A 277 3.72 -7.35 -13.94
C GLY A 277 4.01 -6.30 -12.87
N CYS A 278 3.02 -6.06 -12.00
CA CYS A 278 3.20 -5.23 -10.81
C CYS A 278 2.54 -5.88 -9.60
N MET A 279 3.22 -5.91 -8.46
CA MET A 279 2.67 -6.42 -7.22
C MET A 279 3.13 -5.60 -6.01
N GLY A 280 2.29 -5.59 -4.98
CA GLY A 280 2.63 -4.94 -3.72
C GLY A 280 1.62 -5.21 -2.64
N ILE A 281 2.03 -5.02 -1.39
CA ILE A 281 1.21 -5.21 -0.20
C ILE A 281 0.89 -3.87 0.47
N SER A 282 -0.31 -3.73 1.06
CA SER A 282 -0.67 -2.56 1.88
C SER A 282 -0.54 -1.26 1.08
N GLY A 283 0.26 -0.30 1.51
CA GLY A 283 0.60 0.90 0.74
C GLY A 283 1.23 0.61 -0.62
N GLY A 284 1.95 -0.52 -0.77
CA GLY A 284 2.40 -1.05 -2.05
C GLY A 284 1.25 -1.61 -2.90
N GLY A 285 0.26 -2.22 -2.26
CA GLY A 285 -1.00 -2.66 -2.89
C GLY A 285 -1.80 -1.47 -3.42
N THR A 286 -1.87 -0.36 -2.66
CA THR A 286 -2.42 0.93 -3.13
C THR A 286 -1.73 1.36 -4.41
N CYS A 287 -0.41 1.47 -4.36
CA CYS A 287 0.40 1.90 -5.50
C CYS A 287 0.20 0.97 -6.72
N THR A 288 0.23 -0.35 -6.50
CA THR A 288 0.03 -1.36 -7.55
C THR A 288 -1.34 -1.22 -8.22
N MET A 289 -2.41 -1.09 -7.44
CA MET A 289 -3.77 -0.95 -7.96
C MET A 289 -3.89 0.29 -8.87
N PHE A 290 -3.49 1.45 -8.37
CA PHE A 290 -3.55 2.68 -9.16
C PHE A 290 -2.56 2.67 -10.34
N ALA A 291 -1.35 2.13 -10.17
CA ALA A 291 -0.40 2.02 -11.27
C ALA A 291 -0.93 1.12 -12.40
N ALA A 292 -1.53 -0.01 -12.07
CA ALA A 292 -2.15 -0.88 -13.06
C ALA A 292 -3.29 -0.20 -13.84
N VAL A 293 -4.01 0.74 -13.23
CA VAL A 293 -5.03 1.55 -13.93
C VAL A 293 -4.39 2.46 -14.98
N PHE A 294 -3.29 3.14 -14.63
CA PHE A 294 -2.74 4.22 -15.47
C PHE A 294 -1.60 3.78 -16.38
N GLU A 295 -0.94 2.66 -16.11
CA GLU A 295 0.18 2.16 -16.89
C GLU A 295 -0.22 0.89 -17.66
N PRO A 296 -0.55 1.01 -18.97
CA PRO A 296 -1.04 -0.12 -19.75
C PRO A 296 0.05 -1.18 -20.06
N ARG A 297 1.33 -0.86 -19.90
CA ARG A 297 2.44 -1.83 -20.02
C ARG A 297 2.44 -2.86 -18.88
N ILE A 298 1.75 -2.59 -17.76
CA ILE A 298 1.50 -3.60 -16.72
C ILE A 298 0.49 -4.61 -17.28
N ARG A 299 0.95 -5.84 -17.56
CA ARG A 299 0.16 -6.91 -18.18
C ARG A 299 -0.61 -7.74 -17.17
N ALA A 300 -0.13 -7.83 -15.93
CA ALA A 300 -0.79 -8.52 -14.83
C ALA A 300 -0.49 -7.79 -13.52
N ALA A 301 -1.45 -7.76 -12.61
CA ALA A 301 -1.29 -7.11 -11.30
C ALA A 301 -1.69 -8.02 -10.16
N MET A 302 -1.02 -7.89 -9.01
CA MET A 302 -1.40 -8.52 -7.75
C MET A 302 -1.47 -7.50 -6.64
N VAL A 303 -2.65 -7.35 -6.07
CA VAL A 303 -2.95 -6.43 -4.96
C VAL A 303 -3.08 -7.24 -3.68
N SER A 304 -2.08 -7.14 -2.81
CA SER A 304 -2.03 -7.84 -1.53
C SER A 304 -2.51 -6.94 -0.41
N CYS A 305 -3.46 -7.43 0.41
CA CYS A 305 -3.97 -6.79 1.62
C CYS A 305 -4.28 -5.30 1.46
N TYR A 306 -5.01 -4.94 0.38
CA TYR A 306 -5.46 -3.57 0.15
C TYR A 306 -6.88 -3.47 -0.37
N LEU A 307 -7.33 -4.34 -1.31
CA LEU A 307 -8.69 -4.24 -1.85
C LEU A 307 -9.74 -4.36 -0.74
N ASN A 308 -10.53 -3.31 -0.60
CA ASN A 308 -11.57 -3.15 0.43
C ASN A 308 -12.61 -2.14 -0.04
N THR A 309 -13.31 -1.49 0.88
CA THR A 309 -13.97 -0.21 0.61
C THR A 309 -13.19 0.93 1.27
N PHE A 310 -13.25 2.13 0.71
CA PHE A 310 -12.73 3.32 1.41
C PHE A 310 -13.45 3.51 2.73
N ARG A 311 -14.76 3.23 2.78
CA ARG A 311 -15.57 3.34 4.00
C ARG A 311 -15.06 2.44 5.12
N ASP A 312 -14.89 1.14 4.84
CA ASP A 312 -14.66 0.15 5.90
C ASP A 312 -13.17 0.04 6.31
N SER A 313 -12.27 0.60 5.50
CA SER A 313 -10.85 0.66 5.80
C SER A 313 -10.36 2.10 5.99
N ILE A 314 -10.18 2.87 4.92
CA ILE A 314 -9.50 4.18 4.97
C ILE A 314 -10.19 5.18 5.89
N MET A 315 -11.55 5.17 5.93
CA MET A 315 -12.33 6.06 6.80
C MET A 315 -12.52 5.51 8.22
N SER A 316 -12.36 4.20 8.42
CA SER A 316 -12.76 3.54 9.67
C SER A 316 -11.61 3.28 10.64
N VAL A 317 -10.37 3.39 10.19
CA VAL A 317 -9.17 3.27 11.02
C VAL A 317 -8.23 4.45 10.76
N SER A 318 -7.27 4.67 11.66
CA SER A 318 -6.23 5.68 11.44
C SER A 318 -5.26 5.22 10.36
N HIS A 319 -5.60 5.47 9.12
CA HIS A 319 -4.74 5.19 7.96
C HIS A 319 -3.69 6.28 7.76
N CYS A 320 -2.58 5.87 7.11
CA CYS A 320 -1.59 6.82 6.63
C CYS A 320 -2.21 7.76 5.58
N ILE A 321 -1.88 9.04 5.67
CA ILE A 321 -2.36 10.10 4.77
C ILE A 321 -2.09 9.81 3.28
N ASP A 322 -1.15 8.95 2.97
CA ASP A 322 -0.81 8.56 1.60
C ASP A 322 -1.89 7.72 0.90
N ASN A 323 -2.92 7.25 1.64
CA ASN A 323 -4.08 6.54 1.10
C ASN A 323 -5.24 7.46 0.71
N TYR A 324 -5.16 8.75 1.01
CA TYR A 324 -6.25 9.69 0.79
C TYR A 324 -6.15 10.34 -0.59
N VAL A 325 -7.23 10.20 -1.37
CA VAL A 325 -7.44 10.92 -2.64
C VAL A 325 -8.62 11.87 -2.45
N PRO A 326 -8.40 13.19 -2.39
CA PRO A 326 -9.44 14.15 -2.11
C PRO A 326 -10.63 14.02 -3.07
N GLY A 327 -11.82 13.90 -2.51
CA GLY A 327 -13.08 13.87 -3.26
C GLY A 327 -13.37 12.59 -4.04
N ILE A 328 -12.58 11.53 -3.91
CA ILE A 328 -12.77 10.27 -4.66
C ILE A 328 -14.17 9.67 -4.42
N LEU A 329 -14.68 9.74 -3.19
CA LEU A 329 -15.99 9.21 -2.81
C LEU A 329 -17.18 10.02 -3.36
N ASN A 330 -16.96 11.14 -4.03
CA ASN A 330 -17.98 11.76 -4.85
C ASN A 330 -18.18 11.07 -6.22
N TRP A 331 -17.30 10.12 -6.57
CA TRP A 331 -17.22 9.53 -7.90
C TRP A 331 -17.27 8.02 -7.89
N ALA A 332 -16.45 7.37 -7.06
CA ALA A 332 -16.26 5.93 -7.09
C ALA A 332 -15.80 5.38 -5.75
N GLU A 333 -16.04 4.11 -5.52
CA GLU A 333 -15.46 3.31 -4.45
C GLU A 333 -14.20 2.56 -4.91
N MET A 334 -13.48 1.96 -3.97
CA MET A 334 -12.21 1.28 -4.23
C MET A 334 -12.35 0.15 -5.25
N TYR A 335 -13.45 -0.61 -5.21
CA TYR A 335 -13.73 -1.68 -6.17
C TYR A 335 -13.97 -1.16 -7.60
N ASP A 336 -14.51 0.05 -7.77
CA ASP A 336 -14.64 0.69 -9.08
C ASP A 336 -13.26 1.03 -9.64
N VAL A 337 -12.35 1.53 -8.79
CA VAL A 337 -10.96 1.81 -9.19
C VAL A 337 -10.24 0.53 -9.61
N ALA A 338 -10.35 -0.55 -8.80
CA ALA A 338 -9.78 -1.84 -9.15
C ALA A 338 -10.37 -2.41 -10.46
N GLY A 339 -11.67 -2.21 -10.67
CA GLY A 339 -12.36 -2.59 -11.91
C GLY A 339 -11.85 -1.94 -13.19
N LEU A 340 -11.20 -0.76 -13.09
CA LEU A 340 -10.55 -0.11 -14.23
C LEU A 340 -9.36 -0.92 -14.82
N ILE A 341 -8.86 -1.92 -14.10
CA ILE A 341 -7.77 -2.79 -14.57
C ILE A 341 -8.29 -3.76 -15.63
N ALA A 342 -9.59 -4.11 -15.60
CA ALA A 342 -10.18 -5.02 -16.58
C ALA A 342 -9.90 -4.56 -18.02
N PRO A 343 -9.68 -5.47 -18.97
CA PRO A 343 -9.73 -6.94 -18.85
C PRO A 343 -8.38 -7.60 -18.49
N ARG A 344 -7.36 -6.83 -18.04
CA ARG A 344 -6.03 -7.38 -17.74
C ARG A 344 -6.07 -8.23 -16.44
N PRO A 345 -5.24 -9.30 -16.37
CA PRO A 345 -5.15 -10.16 -15.18
C PRO A 345 -4.96 -9.38 -13.87
N LEU A 346 -5.82 -9.66 -12.90
CA LEU A 346 -5.78 -9.10 -11.55
C LEU A 346 -5.92 -10.22 -10.52
N PHE A 347 -4.94 -10.32 -9.63
CA PHE A 347 -5.02 -11.16 -8.46
C PHE A 347 -5.15 -10.31 -7.20
N VAL A 348 -6.02 -10.73 -6.30
CA VAL A 348 -6.20 -10.10 -4.98
C VAL A 348 -5.92 -11.14 -3.90
N GLU A 349 -5.13 -10.79 -2.88
CA GLU A 349 -5.03 -11.62 -1.69
C GLU A 349 -5.35 -10.82 -0.44
N SER A 350 -5.97 -11.48 0.55
CA SER A 350 -6.48 -10.83 1.77
C SER A 350 -6.39 -11.76 2.96
N GLY A 351 -5.83 -11.27 4.07
CA GLY A 351 -5.76 -12.00 5.33
C GLY A 351 -7.11 -12.01 6.05
N GLU A 352 -7.56 -13.17 6.51
CA GLU A 352 -8.85 -13.28 7.24
C GLU A 352 -8.83 -12.58 8.60
N ARG A 353 -7.63 -12.41 9.18
CA ARG A 353 -7.42 -11.69 10.44
C ARG A 353 -6.79 -10.31 10.25
N ASP A 354 -6.88 -9.76 9.04
CA ASP A 354 -6.41 -8.40 8.77
C ASP A 354 -7.30 -7.39 9.50
N THR A 355 -6.70 -6.61 10.39
CA THR A 355 -7.41 -5.60 11.20
C THR A 355 -7.46 -4.23 10.53
N ILE A 356 -6.74 -4.05 9.42
CA ILE A 356 -6.63 -2.80 8.68
C ILE A 356 -7.58 -2.82 7.48
N PHE A 357 -7.67 -3.98 6.81
CA PHE A 357 -8.52 -4.23 5.66
C PHE A 357 -9.49 -5.38 5.96
N PRO A 358 -10.65 -5.11 6.60
CA PRO A 358 -11.61 -6.13 7.04
C PRO A 358 -12.00 -7.09 5.92
N ILE A 359 -11.94 -8.39 6.19
CA ILE A 359 -12.09 -9.44 5.18
C ILE A 359 -13.47 -9.42 4.50
N GLU A 360 -14.54 -9.13 5.23
CA GLU A 360 -15.89 -9.13 4.66
C GLU A 360 -16.05 -8.01 3.61
N ALA A 361 -15.48 -6.83 3.89
CA ALA A 361 -15.47 -5.73 2.93
C ALA A 361 -14.57 -6.03 1.72
N SER A 362 -13.45 -6.75 1.92
CA SER A 362 -12.59 -7.22 0.83
C SER A 362 -13.33 -8.21 -0.09
N ARG A 363 -14.02 -9.21 0.48
CA ARG A 363 -14.84 -10.17 -0.27
C ARG A 363 -15.95 -9.47 -1.06
N ALA A 364 -16.70 -8.59 -0.41
CA ALA A 364 -17.76 -7.82 -1.05
C ALA A 364 -17.25 -6.94 -2.19
N SER A 365 -16.10 -6.30 -2.00
CA SER A 365 -15.43 -5.50 -3.03
C SER A 365 -14.98 -6.34 -4.21
N PHE A 366 -14.41 -7.52 -3.95
CA PHE A 366 -13.98 -8.42 -5.01
C PHE A 366 -15.16 -8.92 -5.86
N GLU A 367 -16.31 -9.21 -5.28
CA GLU A 367 -17.53 -9.56 -6.02
C GLU A 367 -17.97 -8.42 -6.96
N ARG A 368 -17.75 -7.15 -6.58
CA ARG A 368 -18.00 -6.01 -7.46
C ARG A 368 -16.99 -5.97 -8.62
N VAL A 369 -15.72 -6.18 -8.34
CA VAL A 369 -14.65 -6.28 -9.36
C VAL A 369 -14.95 -7.40 -10.34
N LYS A 370 -15.33 -8.59 -9.86
CA LYS A 370 -15.69 -9.74 -10.69
C LYS A 370 -16.80 -9.44 -11.68
N LYS A 371 -17.88 -8.78 -11.22
CA LYS A 371 -18.98 -8.35 -12.11
C LYS A 371 -18.49 -7.42 -13.23
N ILE A 372 -17.56 -6.51 -12.92
CA ILE A 372 -16.95 -5.65 -13.96
C ILE A 372 -16.21 -6.51 -14.98
N TYR A 373 -15.36 -7.44 -14.53
CA TYR A 373 -14.63 -8.35 -15.42
C TYR A 373 -15.55 -9.23 -16.27
N GLU A 374 -16.68 -9.69 -15.73
CA GLU A 374 -17.69 -10.47 -16.45
C GLU A 374 -18.28 -9.67 -17.61
N VAL A 375 -18.58 -8.38 -17.44
CA VAL A 375 -19.05 -7.51 -18.52
C VAL A 375 -18.02 -7.34 -19.64
N PHE A 376 -16.73 -7.39 -19.31
CA PHE A 376 -15.65 -7.40 -20.29
C PHE A 376 -15.41 -8.78 -20.93
N GLY A 377 -16.13 -9.84 -20.50
CA GLY A 377 -15.87 -11.22 -20.93
C GLY A 377 -14.55 -11.78 -20.40
N ALA A 378 -14.04 -11.23 -19.30
CA ALA A 378 -12.73 -11.51 -18.72
C ALA A 378 -12.81 -12.07 -17.28
N GLY A 379 -13.94 -12.65 -16.89
CA GLY A 379 -14.15 -13.14 -15.51
C GLY A 379 -13.08 -14.15 -15.04
N ALA A 380 -12.51 -14.94 -15.96
CA ALA A 380 -11.42 -15.88 -15.64
C ALA A 380 -10.05 -15.21 -15.45
N LEU A 381 -9.93 -13.90 -15.69
CA LEU A 381 -8.69 -13.13 -15.54
C LEU A 381 -8.62 -12.37 -14.21
N THR A 382 -9.58 -12.60 -13.32
CA THR A 382 -9.51 -12.06 -11.95
C THR A 382 -9.77 -13.17 -10.93
N GLU A 383 -8.89 -13.25 -9.94
CA GLU A 383 -8.98 -14.24 -8.85
C GLU A 383 -8.75 -13.55 -7.50
N GLN A 384 -9.40 -14.06 -6.45
CA GLN A 384 -9.11 -13.72 -5.06
C GLN A 384 -8.69 -14.95 -4.28
N GLU A 385 -7.68 -14.80 -3.42
CA GLU A 385 -7.33 -15.73 -2.37
C GLU A 385 -7.52 -15.07 -1.01
N THR A 386 -8.28 -15.71 -0.12
CA THR A 386 -8.28 -15.37 1.31
C THR A 386 -7.46 -16.41 2.05
N PHE A 387 -6.65 -15.99 3.01
CA PHE A 387 -5.79 -16.89 3.76
C PHE A 387 -5.93 -16.67 5.26
N ASP A 388 -5.78 -17.73 6.04
CA ASP A 388 -5.81 -17.67 7.51
C ASP A 388 -4.56 -16.98 8.06
N GLY A 389 -4.52 -15.66 7.97
CA GLY A 389 -3.38 -14.84 8.38
C GLY A 389 -3.77 -13.41 8.72
N PRO A 390 -2.84 -12.68 9.35
CA PRO A 390 -2.97 -11.25 9.63
C PRO A 390 -2.68 -10.43 8.36
N HIS A 391 -2.48 -9.12 8.52
CA HIS A 391 -1.98 -8.22 7.48
C HIS A 391 -0.55 -8.60 7.06
N SER A 392 -0.42 -9.50 6.08
CA SER A 392 0.88 -10.03 5.61
C SER A 392 0.80 -10.50 4.16
N PHE A 393 1.94 -10.51 3.46
CA PHE A 393 2.04 -11.08 2.14
C PHE A 393 1.95 -12.61 2.22
N TRP A 394 1.19 -13.22 1.30
CA TRP A 394 1.01 -14.66 1.23
C TRP A 394 1.64 -15.28 -0.02
N GLY A 395 1.26 -14.80 -1.20
CA GLY A 395 1.86 -15.14 -2.50
C GLY A 395 1.58 -16.54 -3.02
N LYS A 396 0.95 -17.43 -2.23
CA LYS A 396 0.87 -18.87 -2.53
C LYS A 396 0.20 -19.18 -3.87
N ARG A 397 -0.91 -18.53 -4.18
CA ARG A 397 -1.58 -18.65 -5.48
C ARG A 397 -1.29 -17.46 -6.39
N GLY A 398 -1.02 -16.30 -5.80
CA GLY A 398 -0.80 -15.06 -6.54
C GLY A 398 0.46 -15.09 -7.41
N LEU A 399 1.58 -15.60 -6.90
CA LEU A 399 2.82 -15.68 -7.68
C LEU A 399 2.70 -16.69 -8.86
N PRO A 400 2.16 -17.91 -8.69
CA PRO A 400 1.85 -18.78 -9.83
C PRO A 400 0.86 -18.16 -10.84
N PHE A 401 -0.13 -17.41 -10.38
CA PHE A 401 -1.05 -16.67 -11.26
C PHE A 401 -0.28 -15.66 -12.11
N LEU A 402 0.57 -14.83 -11.51
CA LEU A 402 1.38 -13.85 -12.23
C LEU A 402 2.34 -14.51 -13.23
N ALA A 403 3.06 -15.57 -12.79
CA ALA A 403 3.97 -16.31 -13.67
C ALA A 403 3.23 -16.85 -14.91
N ARG A 404 2.05 -17.47 -14.72
CA ARG A 404 1.22 -17.97 -15.84
C ARG A 404 0.81 -16.85 -16.81
N HIS A 405 0.39 -15.71 -16.32
CA HIS A 405 -0.08 -14.61 -17.16
C HIS A 405 1.05 -13.77 -17.78
N LEU A 406 2.27 -13.90 -17.28
CA LEU A 406 3.47 -13.33 -17.87
C LEU A 406 4.26 -14.35 -18.72
N ALA A 407 3.74 -15.55 -18.91
CA ALA A 407 4.34 -16.63 -19.71
C ALA A 407 5.79 -16.95 -19.29
N VAL A 408 5.98 -17.23 -17.98
CA VAL A 408 7.27 -17.57 -17.37
C VAL A 408 7.57 -19.07 -17.50
#